data_ecc61b4aaf59153dfd6a33e3404741bf
#
_entry.id   ecc61b4aaf59153dfd6a33e3404741bf
#
_cell.length_a   1.000
_cell.length_b   1.000
_cell.length_c   1.000
_cell.angle_alpha   90.00
_cell.angle_beta   90.00
_cell.angle_gamma   90.00
#
_symmetry.space_group_name_H-M   'P 1'
#
loop_
_entity.id
_entity.type
_entity.pdbx_description
1 polymer ?
#
loop_
_entity_poly.entity_id
_entity_poly.type
_entity_poly.pdbx_seq_one_letter_code
_entity_poly.pdbx_strand_id
1 'polypeptide(L)'
;IPRMVDQGSGSIINIASFVAILGCSVPQDAYTASKGAVLSLTRSLAVQFGPHGVRTNAICPGPVETPLLMDWLVKDEEAKRIRLARNPTGRFGKPEEIVAMAMYLASDESRWTNGAAMVVDGGITVNYF
;
A
#
# COMPACT_ATOMS: atom_id res chain seq x y z
N ILE A 1 17.89 -8.66 -4.30
CA ILE A 1 17.73 -9.69 -3.26
C ILE A 1 19.05 -10.39 -2.95
N PRO A 2 19.88 -10.86 -3.93
CA PRO A 2 21.11 -11.58 -3.61
C PRO A 2 22.02 -10.90 -2.59
N ARG A 3 22.32 -9.62 -2.79
CA ARG A 3 23.15 -8.85 -1.84
C ARG A 3 22.58 -8.77 -0.42
N MET A 4 21.25 -8.70 -0.27
CA MET A 4 20.58 -8.71 1.04
C MET A 4 20.74 -10.08 1.72
N VAL A 5 20.65 -11.16 0.94
CA VAL A 5 20.88 -12.53 1.42
C VAL A 5 22.34 -12.69 1.88
N ASP A 6 23.30 -12.22 1.10
CA ASP A 6 24.73 -12.27 1.45
C ASP A 6 25.05 -11.46 2.72
N GLN A 7 24.33 -10.35 2.94
CA GLN A 7 24.43 -9.52 4.15
C GLN A 7 23.72 -10.13 5.38
N GLY A 8 22.84 -11.12 5.19
CA GLY A 8 21.99 -11.65 6.24
C GLY A 8 20.92 -10.65 6.73
N SER A 9 20.66 -9.58 6.00
CA SER A 9 19.69 -8.53 6.38
C SER A 9 19.19 -7.75 5.19
N GLY A 10 17.92 -7.34 5.24
CA GLY A 10 17.32 -6.50 4.22
C GLY A 10 15.84 -6.23 4.47
N SER A 11 15.34 -5.15 3.88
CA SER A 11 13.91 -4.81 3.88
C SER A 11 13.47 -4.45 2.47
N ILE A 12 12.51 -5.20 1.94
CA ILE A 12 11.84 -4.95 0.67
C ILE A 12 10.46 -4.37 0.98
N ILE A 13 10.17 -3.20 0.45
CA ILE A 13 8.90 -2.50 0.66
C ILE A 13 8.22 -2.34 -0.70
N ASN A 14 7.17 -3.11 -0.91
CA ASN A 14 6.37 -3.05 -2.12
C ASN A 14 5.21 -2.05 -1.94
N ILE A 15 4.92 -1.26 -2.96
CA ILE A 15 3.76 -0.36 -2.96
C ILE A 15 2.62 -1.04 -3.73
N ALA A 16 1.71 -1.64 -2.98
CA ALA A 16 0.47 -2.19 -3.50
C ALA A 16 -0.62 -1.09 -3.58
N SER A 17 -1.82 -1.38 -3.13
CA SER A 17 -2.93 -0.44 -3.05
C SER A 17 -4.04 -1.04 -2.19
N PHE A 18 -4.92 -0.22 -1.64
CA PHE A 18 -6.15 -0.68 -0.99
C PHE A 18 -7.05 -1.51 -1.94
N VAL A 19 -7.00 -1.27 -3.27
CA VAL A 19 -7.76 -2.06 -4.26
C VAL A 19 -7.24 -3.50 -4.42
N ALA A 20 -6.06 -3.83 -3.87
CA ALA A 20 -5.61 -5.21 -3.78
C ALA A 20 -6.35 -6.02 -2.69
N ILE A 21 -7.12 -5.33 -1.85
CA ILE A 21 -7.79 -5.90 -0.67
C ILE A 21 -9.31 -5.86 -0.83
N LEU A 22 -9.85 -4.83 -1.49
CA LEU A 22 -11.29 -4.68 -1.70
C LEU A 22 -11.62 -4.46 -3.18
N GLY A 23 -12.89 -4.76 -3.55
CA GLY A 23 -13.41 -4.51 -4.89
C GLY A 23 -13.67 -3.03 -5.13
N CYS A 24 -13.64 -2.63 -6.40
CA CYS A 24 -13.94 -1.28 -6.85
C CYS A 24 -15.13 -1.29 -7.81
N SER A 25 -16.09 -0.39 -7.62
CA SER A 25 -17.24 -0.24 -8.50
C SER A 25 -16.91 0.48 -9.82
N VAL A 26 -15.79 1.19 -9.88
CA VAL A 26 -15.29 1.80 -11.10
C VAL A 26 -14.33 0.84 -11.78
N PRO A 27 -14.52 0.55 -13.09
CA PRO A 27 -13.66 -0.38 -13.82
C PRO A 27 -12.19 0.06 -13.80
N GLN A 28 -11.33 -0.77 -13.21
CA GLN A 28 -9.88 -0.62 -13.16
C GLN A 28 -9.19 -1.98 -13.04
N ASP A 29 -9.68 -2.96 -13.79
CA ASP A 29 -9.34 -4.38 -13.62
C ASP A 29 -7.85 -4.66 -13.75
N ALA A 30 -7.18 -4.09 -14.75
CA ALA A 30 -5.75 -4.24 -14.94
C ALA A 30 -4.94 -3.68 -13.76
N TYR A 31 -5.34 -2.52 -13.22
CA TYR A 31 -4.70 -1.94 -12.04
C TYR A 31 -4.92 -2.83 -10.81
N THR A 32 -6.15 -3.23 -10.55
CA THR A 32 -6.51 -4.12 -9.42
C THR A 32 -5.73 -5.44 -9.50
N ALA A 33 -5.69 -6.07 -10.69
CA ALA A 33 -4.93 -7.30 -10.91
C ALA A 33 -3.43 -7.08 -10.63
N SER A 34 -2.84 -5.98 -11.13
CA SER A 34 -1.44 -5.67 -10.91
C SER A 34 -1.10 -5.48 -9.43
N LYS A 35 -1.96 -4.78 -8.67
CA LYS A 35 -1.76 -4.52 -7.24
C LYS A 35 -2.02 -5.76 -6.37
N GLY A 36 -2.95 -6.62 -6.78
CA GLY A 36 -3.15 -7.95 -6.20
C GLY A 36 -1.93 -8.85 -6.41
N ALA A 37 -1.33 -8.84 -7.61
CA ALA A 37 -0.10 -9.57 -7.91
C ALA A 37 1.07 -9.11 -7.02
N VAL A 38 1.25 -7.81 -6.82
CA VAL A 38 2.28 -7.23 -5.92
C VAL A 38 2.09 -7.72 -4.49
N LEU A 39 0.85 -7.77 -4.00
CA LEU A 39 0.54 -8.23 -2.65
C LEU A 39 0.82 -9.74 -2.49
N SER A 40 0.47 -10.54 -3.51
CA SER A 40 0.78 -11.98 -3.52
C SER A 40 2.29 -12.24 -3.59
N LEU A 41 3.01 -11.51 -4.45
CA LEU A 41 4.47 -11.58 -4.54
C LEU A 41 5.14 -11.22 -3.21
N THR A 42 4.64 -10.23 -2.49
CA THR A 42 5.15 -9.83 -1.17
C THR A 42 5.18 -11.01 -0.20
N ARG A 43 4.08 -11.75 -0.12
CA ARG A 43 3.98 -12.94 0.75
C ARG A 43 4.95 -14.04 0.33
N SER A 44 5.05 -14.29 -0.97
CA SER A 44 5.97 -15.28 -1.53
C SER A 44 7.43 -14.97 -1.19
N LEU A 45 7.86 -13.73 -1.40
CA LEU A 45 9.22 -13.29 -1.09
C LEU A 45 9.50 -13.30 0.42
N ALA A 46 8.53 -12.93 1.24
CA ALA A 46 8.66 -12.96 2.70
C ALA A 46 8.96 -14.38 3.23
N VAL A 47 8.30 -15.39 2.68
CA VAL A 47 8.52 -16.80 3.06
C VAL A 47 9.86 -17.31 2.52
N GLN A 48 10.19 -17.00 1.26
CA GLN A 48 11.41 -17.48 0.63
C GLN A 48 12.68 -16.90 1.26
N PHE A 49 12.69 -15.61 1.59
CA PHE A 49 13.89 -14.89 2.02
C PHE A 49 13.92 -14.54 3.51
N GLY A 50 12.82 -14.79 4.24
CA GLY A 50 12.77 -14.64 5.69
C GLY A 50 13.87 -15.42 6.44
N PRO A 51 14.12 -16.70 6.10
CA PRO A 51 15.23 -17.47 6.70
C PRO A 51 16.63 -16.86 6.47
N HIS A 52 16.77 -15.99 5.50
CA HIS A 52 18.02 -15.28 5.17
C HIS A 52 18.07 -13.86 5.76
N GLY A 53 17.17 -13.52 6.69
CA GLY A 53 17.15 -12.21 7.33
C GLY A 53 16.56 -11.08 6.45
N VAL A 54 15.94 -11.40 5.30
CA VAL A 54 15.34 -10.41 4.42
C VAL A 54 13.82 -10.37 4.63
N ARG A 55 13.31 -9.24 5.05
CA ARG A 55 11.88 -8.99 5.23
C ARG A 55 11.27 -8.42 3.95
N THR A 56 10.05 -8.81 3.65
CA THR A 56 9.30 -8.25 2.51
C THR A 56 7.89 -7.90 2.96
N ASN A 57 7.51 -6.63 2.86
CA ASN A 57 6.19 -6.14 3.25
C ASN A 57 5.59 -5.29 2.13
N ALA A 58 4.28 -5.13 2.13
CA ALA A 58 3.57 -4.24 1.22
C ALA A 58 2.91 -3.10 2.00
N ILE A 59 2.98 -1.89 1.46
CA ILE A 59 2.10 -0.79 1.86
C ILE A 59 0.91 -0.79 0.90
N CYS A 60 -0.29 -0.67 1.45
CA CYS A 60 -1.55 -0.57 0.71
C CYS A 60 -2.16 0.81 0.94
N PRO A 61 -1.72 1.85 0.21
CA PRO A 61 -2.26 3.19 0.36
C PRO A 61 -3.71 3.28 -0.08
N GLY A 62 -4.50 4.11 0.60
CA GLY A 62 -5.74 4.65 0.10
C GLY A 62 -5.50 5.77 -0.93
N PRO A 63 -6.51 6.59 -1.22
CA PRO A 63 -6.36 7.77 -2.08
C PRO A 63 -5.42 8.80 -1.42
N VAL A 64 -4.31 9.12 -2.09
CA VAL A 64 -3.27 10.05 -1.62
C VAL A 64 -3.20 11.26 -2.55
N GLU A 65 -3.02 12.45 -1.99
CA GLU A 65 -2.87 13.72 -2.72
C GLU A 65 -1.57 13.72 -3.53
N THR A 66 -1.61 13.08 -4.69
CA THR A 66 -0.53 13.10 -5.67
C THR A 66 -0.94 13.94 -6.87
N PRO A 67 0.01 14.51 -7.64
CA PRO A 67 -0.32 15.23 -8.87
C PRO A 67 -1.27 14.44 -9.77
N LEU A 68 -1.01 13.15 -9.96
CA LEU A 68 -1.85 12.28 -10.78
C LEU A 68 -3.31 12.20 -10.30
N LEU A 69 -3.52 12.06 -8.99
CA LEU A 69 -4.87 11.99 -8.42
C LEU A 69 -5.54 13.36 -8.47
N MET A 70 -4.81 14.41 -8.12
CA MET A 70 -5.35 15.78 -8.08
C MET A 70 -5.71 16.29 -9.47
N ASP A 71 -4.87 16.08 -10.49
CA ASP A 71 -5.16 16.45 -11.89
C ASP A 71 -6.41 15.75 -12.43
N TRP A 72 -6.66 14.53 -11.97
CA TRP A 72 -7.85 13.79 -12.38
C TRP A 72 -9.10 14.24 -11.60
N LEU A 73 -8.99 14.52 -10.30
CA LEU A 73 -10.10 14.96 -9.44
C LEU A 73 -10.52 16.41 -9.66
N VAL A 74 -9.59 17.30 -10.08
CA VAL A 74 -9.91 18.72 -10.38
C VAL A 74 -10.92 18.82 -11.52
N LYS A 75 -11.03 17.80 -12.36
CA LYS A 75 -11.95 17.78 -13.51
C LYS A 75 -13.37 17.30 -13.18
N ASP A 76 -13.56 16.73 -11.97
CA ASP A 76 -14.85 16.15 -11.57
C ASP A 76 -15.05 16.30 -10.04
N GLU A 77 -15.65 17.41 -9.63
CA GLU A 77 -15.94 17.71 -8.22
C GLU A 77 -16.93 16.69 -7.60
N GLU A 78 -17.83 16.12 -8.38
CA GLU A 78 -18.75 15.09 -7.87
C GLU A 78 -18.00 13.78 -7.59
N ALA A 79 -17.10 13.36 -8.47
CA ALA A 79 -16.26 12.20 -8.23
C ALA A 79 -15.37 12.40 -6.98
N LYS A 80 -14.87 13.61 -6.77
CA LYS A 80 -14.11 13.98 -5.56
C LYS A 80 -14.98 13.88 -4.30
N ARG A 81 -16.19 14.46 -4.34
CA ARG A 81 -17.14 14.42 -3.23
C ARG A 81 -17.50 12.98 -2.84
N ILE A 82 -17.80 12.12 -3.82
CA ILE A 82 -18.12 10.70 -3.61
C ILE A 82 -16.95 9.97 -2.95
N ARG A 83 -15.71 10.23 -3.39
CA ARG A 83 -14.52 9.60 -2.79
C ARG A 83 -14.29 10.05 -1.36
N LEU A 84 -14.41 11.34 -1.10
CA LEU A 84 -14.27 11.89 0.25
C LEU A 84 -15.33 11.35 1.20
N ALA A 85 -16.58 11.20 0.74
CA ALA A 85 -17.66 10.65 1.54
C ALA A 85 -17.42 9.19 1.96
N ARG A 86 -16.64 8.43 1.18
CA ARG A 86 -16.26 7.04 1.50
C ARG A 86 -15.08 6.94 2.45
N ASN A 87 -14.35 8.04 2.67
CA ASN A 87 -13.20 8.04 3.56
C ASN A 87 -13.60 8.50 4.96
N PRO A 88 -13.53 7.65 6.00
CA PRO A 88 -13.91 8.01 7.36
C PRO A 88 -13.17 9.23 7.92
N THR A 89 -11.93 9.49 7.48
CA THR A 89 -11.18 10.68 7.90
C THR A 89 -11.63 11.97 7.21
N GLY A 90 -12.53 11.89 6.22
CA GLY A 90 -13.05 13.04 5.47
C GLY A 90 -12.05 13.76 4.59
N ARG A 91 -10.86 13.19 4.38
CA ARG A 91 -9.79 13.77 3.56
C ARG A 91 -9.01 12.69 2.81
N PHE A 92 -8.26 13.09 1.80
CA PHE A 92 -7.23 12.23 1.21
C PHE A 92 -6.00 12.16 2.12
N GLY A 93 -5.23 11.08 1.97
CA GLY A 93 -3.94 10.95 2.61
C GLY A 93 -2.90 11.88 1.98
N LYS A 94 -1.87 12.21 2.74
CA LYS A 94 -0.72 12.96 2.23
C LYS A 94 0.44 12.00 1.94
N PRO A 95 1.32 12.29 0.96
CA PRO A 95 2.50 11.46 0.68
C PRO A 95 3.34 11.15 1.91
N GLU A 96 3.48 12.12 2.83
CA GLU A 96 4.26 11.98 4.06
C GLU A 96 3.71 10.89 4.99
N GLU A 97 2.41 10.62 4.95
CA GLU A 97 1.78 9.56 5.76
C GLU A 97 2.16 8.17 5.23
N ILE A 98 2.36 8.04 3.92
CA ILE A 98 2.88 6.81 3.31
C ILE A 98 4.38 6.65 3.58
N VAL A 99 5.13 7.76 3.52
CA VAL A 99 6.57 7.79 3.85
C VAL A 99 6.80 7.36 5.30
N ALA A 100 5.97 7.78 6.25
CA ALA A 100 6.09 7.37 7.66
C ALA A 100 6.01 5.84 7.81
N MET A 101 5.08 5.18 7.11
CA MET A 101 4.98 3.72 7.10
C MET A 101 6.20 3.08 6.42
N ALA A 102 6.69 3.66 5.32
CA ALA A 102 7.89 3.18 4.65
C ALA A 102 9.13 3.28 5.55
N MET A 103 9.27 4.36 6.31
CA MET A 103 10.35 4.54 7.29
C MET A 103 10.31 3.49 8.40
N TYR A 104 9.11 3.22 8.96
CA TYR A 104 8.93 2.13 9.91
C TYR A 104 9.39 0.78 9.31
N LEU A 105 8.92 0.44 8.11
CA LEU A 105 9.28 -0.82 7.47
C LEU A 105 10.77 -0.91 7.06
N ALA A 106 11.41 0.21 6.81
CA ALA A 106 12.84 0.27 6.50
C ALA A 106 13.73 0.11 7.74
N SER A 107 13.21 0.43 8.92
CA SER A 107 13.97 0.44 10.17
C SER A 107 13.95 -0.91 10.89
N ASP A 108 14.81 -1.02 11.91
CA ASP A 108 14.86 -2.19 12.80
C ASP A 108 13.64 -2.34 13.72
N GLU A 109 12.84 -1.29 13.86
CA GLU A 109 11.58 -1.34 14.62
C GLU A 109 10.59 -2.35 14.03
N SER A 110 10.69 -2.61 12.73
CA SER A 110 9.85 -3.57 12.01
C SER A 110 10.47 -4.97 11.85
N ARG A 111 11.48 -5.32 12.66
CA ARG A 111 12.21 -6.59 12.53
C ARG A 111 11.36 -7.86 12.63
N TRP A 112 10.18 -7.76 13.26
CA TRP A 112 9.21 -8.85 13.36
C TRP A 112 8.04 -8.72 12.38
N THR A 113 8.07 -7.71 11.50
CA THR A 113 7.06 -7.47 10.47
C THR A 113 7.54 -8.04 9.14
N ASN A 114 6.95 -9.15 8.70
CA ASN A 114 7.32 -9.83 7.46
C ASN A 114 6.07 -10.43 6.78
N GLY A 115 5.91 -10.24 5.48
CA GLY A 115 4.77 -10.70 4.69
C GLY A 115 3.48 -9.88 4.91
N ALA A 116 3.56 -8.77 5.62
CA ALA A 116 2.40 -7.97 6.00
C ALA A 116 1.89 -7.06 4.86
N ALA A 117 0.58 -6.85 4.85
CA ALA A 117 -0.09 -5.80 4.09
C ALA A 117 -0.42 -4.64 5.04
N MET A 118 0.39 -3.59 5.00
CA MET A 118 0.23 -2.41 5.85
C MET A 118 -0.74 -1.44 5.19
N VAL A 119 -1.97 -1.41 5.67
CA VAL A 119 -3.02 -0.53 5.15
C VAL A 119 -2.84 0.87 5.72
N VAL A 120 -2.74 1.88 4.85
CA VAL A 120 -2.62 3.30 5.19
C VAL A 120 -3.60 4.08 4.31
N ASP A 121 -4.87 4.12 4.71
CA ASP A 121 -5.96 4.48 3.82
C ASP A 121 -7.05 5.38 4.42
N GLY A 122 -6.85 5.86 5.65
CA GLY A 122 -7.85 6.68 6.36
C GLY A 122 -9.13 5.91 6.75
N GLY A 123 -9.07 4.58 6.73
CA GLY A 123 -10.17 3.70 7.12
C GLY A 123 -11.11 3.30 5.99
N ILE A 124 -10.79 3.62 4.72
CA ILE A 124 -11.68 3.33 3.59
C ILE A 124 -11.95 1.83 3.41
N THR A 125 -10.97 0.96 3.69
CA THR A 125 -11.11 -0.49 3.56
C THR A 125 -11.95 -1.15 4.66
N VAL A 126 -12.19 -0.46 5.76
CA VAL A 126 -12.99 -0.96 6.90
C VAL A 126 -14.33 -0.23 7.02
N ASN A 127 -14.63 0.69 6.10
CA ASN A 127 -15.89 1.41 6.07
C ASN A 127 -16.95 0.58 5.33
N TYR A 128 -18.01 0.25 6.03
CA TYR A 128 -19.11 -0.56 5.51
C TYR A 128 -20.10 0.23 4.64
N PHE A 129 -20.16 1.58 4.77
CA PHE A 129 -21.14 2.45 4.08
C PHE A 129 -20.52 3.29 2.97
#